data_7432bc5e92821a6f513e8fc52500777f
#
_entry.id   7432bc5e92821a6f513e8fc52500777f
#
_cell.length_a   1.000
_cell.length_b   1.000
_cell.length_c   1.000
_cell.angle_alpha   90.00
_cell.angle_beta   90.00
_cell.angle_gamma   90.00
#
_symmetry.space_group_name_H-M   'P 1'
#
loop_
_entity.id
_entity.type
_entity.pdbx_description
1 polymer ?
#
loop_
_entity_poly.entity_id
_entity_poly.type
_entity_poly.pdbx_seq_one_letter_code
_entity_poly.pdbx_strand_id
1 'polypeptide(L)'
;TAYDMALITAEALKNPDFLLYFGSGAYEMPATNISQARSLVCKNQFIDGERSCSGLLFSKTGWTTSAQGTLVTAARRDGITLIAVTLKSPMLEDKYEDTQALLDYGFSGFEKLAVDEAFVFAQLREQGMDRDAELVDFEPYSLMIPRDAEARLVVPGGIDPDSGVSTLPVSLVVRREDGAEQVLADSLLNLSFSEAEDTFYAVQTQAAEPVKRSYTLAVCLPLAALAIGAGELVLRKKKRKQ
;
A
#
# COMPACT_ATOMS: atom_id res chain seq x y z
N THR A 1 -0.46 17.18 -5.69
CA THR A 1 -1.14 16.74 -4.48
C THR A 1 -0.22 15.86 -3.62
N ALA A 2 -0.60 15.59 -2.35
CA ALA A 2 0.14 14.64 -1.51
C ALA A 2 0.18 13.23 -2.13
N TYR A 3 -0.88 12.84 -2.79
CA TYR A 3 -0.97 11.56 -3.50
C TYR A 3 0.04 11.47 -4.67
N ASP A 4 0.13 12.50 -5.49
CA ASP A 4 1.10 12.52 -6.60
C ASP A 4 2.53 12.44 -6.09
N MET A 5 2.84 13.14 -4.99
CA MET A 5 4.16 13.06 -4.36
C MET A 5 4.47 11.68 -3.80
N ALA A 6 3.46 10.99 -3.25
CA ALA A 6 3.61 9.61 -2.80
C ALA A 6 3.89 8.66 -3.97
N LEU A 7 3.19 8.80 -5.11
CA LEU A 7 3.43 8.00 -6.32
C LEU A 7 4.84 8.22 -6.89
N ILE A 8 5.26 9.49 -7.01
CA ILE A 8 6.62 9.83 -7.47
C ILE A 8 7.67 9.21 -6.55
N THR A 9 7.44 9.29 -5.23
CA THR A 9 8.37 8.73 -4.25
C THR A 9 8.40 7.20 -4.33
N ALA A 10 7.26 6.54 -4.48
CA ALA A 10 7.17 5.09 -4.62
C ALA A 10 7.95 4.60 -5.85
N GLU A 11 7.88 5.32 -6.97
CA GLU A 11 8.67 5.00 -8.16
C GLU A 11 10.17 5.27 -7.94
N ALA A 12 10.51 6.39 -7.33
CA ALA A 12 11.90 6.75 -7.04
C ALA A 12 12.60 5.74 -6.11
N LEU A 13 11.88 5.17 -5.13
CA LEU A 13 12.40 4.16 -4.19
C LEU A 13 12.81 2.85 -4.86
N LYS A 14 12.39 2.60 -6.09
CA LYS A 14 12.84 1.43 -6.88
C LYS A 14 14.26 1.60 -7.41
N ASN A 15 14.75 2.84 -7.45
CA ASN A 15 16.09 3.14 -7.90
C ASN A 15 17.06 3.17 -6.70
N PRO A 16 18.06 2.27 -6.64
CA PRO A 16 19.03 2.24 -5.53
C PRO A 16 19.87 3.51 -5.44
N ASP A 17 20.18 4.16 -6.56
CA ASP A 17 20.94 5.41 -6.57
C ASP A 17 20.17 6.56 -5.92
N PHE A 18 18.83 6.53 -6.00
CA PHE A 18 18.01 7.51 -5.33
C PHE A 18 18.22 7.48 -3.81
N LEU A 19 18.20 6.28 -3.21
CA LEU A 19 18.42 6.14 -1.77
C LEU A 19 19.85 6.52 -1.36
N LEU A 20 20.84 6.21 -2.20
CA LEU A 20 22.23 6.59 -1.95
C LEU A 20 22.39 8.11 -1.82
N TYR A 21 21.78 8.87 -2.71
CA TYR A 21 21.93 10.33 -2.73
C TYR A 21 21.01 11.04 -1.77
N PHE A 22 19.77 10.62 -1.66
CA PHE A 22 18.75 11.32 -0.86
C PHE A 22 18.63 10.81 0.59
N GLY A 23 19.26 9.68 0.93
CA GLY A 23 19.40 9.19 2.30
C GLY A 23 20.65 9.70 3.01
N SER A 24 21.55 10.40 2.28
CA SER A 24 22.84 10.87 2.84
C SER A 24 22.69 12.13 3.68
N GLY A 25 23.23 12.09 4.92
CA GLY A 25 23.21 13.24 5.83
C GLY A 25 24.29 14.29 5.52
N ALA A 26 25.41 13.87 4.93
CA ALA A 26 26.52 14.76 4.58
C ALA A 26 27.27 14.26 3.34
N TYR A 27 27.93 15.19 2.68
CA TYR A 27 28.80 14.89 1.54
C TYR A 27 30.03 15.80 1.56
N GLU A 28 31.23 15.21 1.49
CA GLU A 28 32.49 15.93 1.38
C GLU A 28 32.83 16.16 -0.09
N MET A 29 32.66 17.39 -0.51
CA MET A 29 33.04 17.80 -1.85
C MET A 29 34.54 18.09 -1.91
N PRO A 30 35.32 17.36 -2.70
CA PRO A 30 36.76 17.58 -2.80
C PRO A 30 37.10 18.94 -3.42
N ALA A 31 38.31 19.41 -3.17
CA ALA A 31 38.82 20.61 -3.83
C ALA A 31 38.93 20.41 -5.34
N THR A 32 38.66 21.47 -6.07
CA THR A 32 38.87 21.55 -7.52
C THR A 32 40.00 22.57 -7.81
N ASN A 33 40.32 22.78 -9.08
CA ASN A 33 41.29 23.80 -9.51
C ASN A 33 40.83 25.25 -9.24
N ILE A 34 39.55 25.46 -8.93
CA ILE A 34 38.94 26.79 -8.72
C ILE A 34 38.20 26.93 -7.39
N SER A 35 38.03 25.83 -6.61
CA SER A 35 37.30 25.87 -5.33
C SER A 35 37.99 24.99 -4.31
N GLN A 36 37.97 25.42 -3.04
CA GLN A 36 38.44 24.59 -1.93
C GLN A 36 37.45 23.49 -1.59
N ALA A 37 37.92 22.44 -0.91
CA ALA A 37 37.08 21.40 -0.35
C ALA A 37 36.02 22.01 0.59
N ARG A 38 34.84 21.44 0.59
CA ARG A 38 33.72 21.86 1.46
C ARG A 38 32.83 20.69 1.85
N SER A 39 32.33 20.74 3.06
CA SER A 39 31.31 19.82 3.57
C SER A 39 29.91 20.35 3.29
N LEU A 40 29.06 19.52 2.73
CA LEU A 40 27.64 19.77 2.54
C LEU A 40 26.89 18.93 3.56
N VAL A 41 26.08 19.57 4.39
CA VAL A 41 25.29 18.90 5.43
C VAL A 41 23.81 19.05 5.12
N CYS A 42 23.08 17.95 5.21
CA CYS A 42 21.64 17.95 5.09
C CYS A 42 21.00 18.58 6.31
N LYS A 43 20.06 19.49 6.12
CA LYS A 43 19.31 20.17 7.19
C LYS A 43 17.95 19.53 7.47
N ASN A 44 17.75 18.29 7.07
CA ASN A 44 16.53 17.55 7.35
C ASN A 44 16.72 16.83 8.68
N GLN A 45 15.93 17.17 9.69
CA GLN A 45 16.07 16.70 11.07
C GLN A 45 15.93 15.17 11.22
N PHE A 46 15.29 14.47 10.27
CA PHE A 46 15.29 13.01 10.24
C PHE A 46 16.59 12.42 9.68
N ILE A 47 17.21 13.12 8.73
CA ILE A 47 18.45 12.67 8.07
C ILE A 47 19.68 13.01 8.90
N ASP A 48 19.72 14.19 9.51
CA ASP A 48 20.87 14.63 10.34
C ASP A 48 20.86 14.03 11.76
N GLY A 49 19.76 13.35 12.13
CA GLY A 49 19.62 12.66 13.42
C GLY A 49 19.13 13.55 14.57
N GLU A 50 18.77 14.81 14.32
CA GLU A 50 18.17 15.69 15.32
C GLU A 50 16.84 15.13 15.82
N ARG A 51 16.09 14.47 14.91
CA ARG A 51 14.86 13.74 15.22
C ARG A 51 14.98 12.28 14.79
N SER A 52 14.58 11.37 15.67
CA SER A 52 14.54 9.95 15.36
C SER A 52 13.36 9.62 14.46
N CYS A 53 13.62 8.84 13.39
CA CYS A 53 12.60 8.21 12.56
C CYS A 53 12.99 6.75 12.33
N SER A 54 12.36 5.84 13.06
CA SER A 54 12.65 4.40 12.97
C SER A 54 12.40 3.87 11.57
N GLY A 55 13.41 3.18 11.01
CA GLY A 55 13.32 2.60 9.68
C GLY A 55 13.40 3.61 8.53
N LEU A 56 13.91 4.82 8.78
CA LEU A 56 14.05 5.85 7.76
C LEU A 56 14.81 5.33 6.53
N LEU A 57 14.22 5.48 5.35
CA LEU A 57 14.86 5.22 4.06
C LEU A 57 15.23 6.53 3.36
N PHE A 58 14.34 7.51 3.42
CA PHE A 58 14.42 8.75 2.66
C PHE A 58 13.58 9.83 3.34
N SER A 59 14.06 11.06 3.30
CA SER A 59 13.27 12.22 3.72
C SER A 59 13.70 13.46 2.94
N LYS A 60 12.75 14.25 2.46
CA LYS A 60 13.02 15.50 1.71
C LYS A 60 12.10 16.62 2.14
N THR A 61 12.69 17.70 2.59
CA THR A 61 12.00 18.93 2.93
C THR A 61 11.81 19.85 1.73
N GLY A 62 10.78 20.68 1.78
CA GLY A 62 10.58 21.80 0.88
C GLY A 62 10.00 23.00 1.63
N TRP A 63 10.24 24.21 1.07
CA TRP A 63 9.68 25.44 1.57
C TRP A 63 9.54 26.48 0.47
N THR A 64 8.40 27.13 0.42
CA THR A 64 8.20 28.42 -0.27
C THR A 64 7.17 29.21 0.52
N THR A 65 7.09 30.51 0.30
CA THR A 65 6.12 31.38 1.00
C THR A 65 4.66 30.90 0.78
N SER A 66 4.33 30.45 -0.42
CA SER A 66 2.98 29.99 -0.74
C SER A 66 2.73 28.52 -0.38
N ALA A 67 3.74 27.64 -0.52
CA ALA A 67 3.61 26.21 -0.19
C ALA A 67 3.82 25.94 1.30
N GLN A 68 4.45 26.85 2.04
CA GLN A 68 4.85 26.66 3.43
C GLN A 68 5.76 25.43 3.61
N GLY A 69 5.78 24.81 4.78
CA GLY A 69 6.55 23.61 5.06
C GLY A 69 5.98 22.40 4.34
N THR A 70 6.86 21.64 3.67
CA THR A 70 6.52 20.35 3.07
C THR A 70 7.53 19.31 3.48
N LEU A 71 7.11 18.07 3.64
CA LEU A 71 7.97 16.94 3.94
C LEU A 71 7.43 15.69 3.27
N VAL A 72 8.33 14.95 2.61
CA VAL A 72 8.06 13.61 2.10
C VAL A 72 9.04 12.67 2.77
N THR A 73 8.56 11.63 3.40
CA THR A 73 9.38 10.67 4.14
C THR A 73 8.95 9.26 3.83
N ALA A 74 9.91 8.39 3.54
CA ALA A 74 9.71 6.95 3.44
C ALA A 74 10.43 6.24 4.57
N ALA A 75 9.76 5.29 5.20
CA ALA A 75 10.32 4.45 6.25
C ALA A 75 9.91 2.99 6.03
N ARG A 76 10.76 2.06 6.49
CA ARG A 76 10.52 0.61 6.42
C ARG A 76 10.62 0.02 7.81
N ARG A 77 9.57 -0.72 8.23
CA ARG A 77 9.55 -1.50 9.46
C ARG A 77 8.91 -2.86 9.15
N ASP A 78 9.50 -3.94 9.62
CA ASP A 78 8.97 -5.32 9.49
C ASP A 78 8.56 -5.69 8.06
N GLY A 79 9.38 -5.29 7.08
CA GLY A 79 9.13 -5.57 5.66
C GLY A 79 8.07 -4.68 4.98
N ILE A 80 7.42 -3.80 5.72
CA ILE A 80 6.44 -2.83 5.21
C ILE A 80 7.14 -1.49 4.97
N THR A 81 6.95 -0.92 3.78
CA THR A 81 7.42 0.44 3.45
C THR A 81 6.24 1.38 3.37
N LEU A 82 6.28 2.45 4.16
CA LEU A 82 5.29 3.52 4.14
C LEU A 82 5.91 4.83 3.66
N ILE A 83 5.10 5.62 2.97
CA ILE A 83 5.44 6.96 2.52
C ILE A 83 4.46 7.94 3.15
N ALA A 84 4.98 8.87 3.96
CA ALA A 84 4.21 9.95 4.53
C ALA A 84 4.51 11.26 3.77
N VAL A 85 3.48 11.99 3.42
CA VAL A 85 3.58 13.27 2.72
C VAL A 85 2.79 14.32 3.49
N THR A 86 3.50 15.33 3.99
CA THR A 86 2.90 16.50 4.62
C THR A 86 3.10 17.73 3.75
N LEU A 87 2.03 18.47 3.50
CA LEU A 87 2.04 19.67 2.67
C LEU A 87 1.42 20.83 3.44
N LYS A 88 1.97 22.02 3.22
CA LYS A 88 1.45 23.28 3.74
C LYS A 88 1.43 23.33 5.28
N SER A 89 2.50 22.82 5.92
CA SER A 89 2.68 22.96 7.37
C SER A 89 3.04 24.41 7.69
N PRO A 90 2.25 25.11 8.53
CA PRO A 90 2.47 26.52 8.82
C PRO A 90 3.76 26.77 9.61
N MET A 91 4.11 25.83 10.48
CA MET A 91 5.35 25.87 11.24
C MET A 91 6.35 24.84 10.71
N LEU A 92 7.64 25.15 10.80
CA LEU A 92 8.69 24.28 10.31
C LEU A 92 8.77 22.94 11.07
N GLU A 93 8.37 22.94 12.32
CA GLU A 93 8.42 21.77 13.20
C GLU A 93 7.20 20.85 12.98
N ASP A 94 6.01 21.41 12.74
CA ASP A 94 4.75 20.67 12.61
C ASP A 94 4.85 19.56 11.55
N LYS A 95 5.57 19.81 10.44
CA LYS A 95 5.72 18.80 9.37
C LYS A 95 6.40 17.52 9.86
N TYR A 96 7.34 17.60 10.80
CA TYR A 96 8.03 16.43 11.35
C TYR A 96 7.12 15.67 12.32
N GLU A 97 6.40 16.39 13.18
CA GLU A 97 5.45 15.79 14.12
C GLU A 97 4.30 15.12 13.38
N ASP A 98 3.72 15.77 12.38
CA ASP A 98 2.65 15.21 11.55
C ASP A 98 3.14 14.00 10.76
N THR A 99 4.37 14.06 10.23
CA THR A 99 4.97 12.93 9.50
C THR A 99 5.19 11.73 10.42
N GLN A 100 5.71 11.95 11.64
CA GLN A 100 5.89 10.90 12.63
C GLN A 100 4.55 10.27 13.03
N ALA A 101 3.55 11.11 13.29
CA ALA A 101 2.20 10.64 13.63
C ALA A 101 1.56 9.81 12.49
N LEU A 102 1.77 10.20 11.22
CA LEU A 102 1.29 9.45 10.06
C LEU A 102 1.99 8.10 9.91
N LEU A 103 3.32 8.05 10.08
CA LEU A 103 4.08 6.80 10.03
C LEU A 103 3.68 5.87 11.16
N ASP A 104 3.56 6.37 12.39
CA ASP A 104 3.16 5.56 13.54
C ASP A 104 1.72 5.06 13.39
N TYR A 105 0.80 5.87 12.88
CA TYR A 105 -0.55 5.44 12.54
C TYR A 105 -0.52 4.31 11.49
N GLY A 106 0.27 4.46 10.42
CA GLY A 106 0.36 3.46 9.37
C GLY A 106 0.96 2.13 9.86
N PHE A 107 2.07 2.19 10.61
CA PHE A 107 2.74 0.97 11.09
C PHE A 107 2.00 0.27 12.23
N SER A 108 1.26 1.01 13.07
CA SER A 108 0.49 0.42 14.16
C SER A 108 -0.91 -0.02 13.75
N GLY A 109 -1.53 0.70 12.82
CA GLY A 109 -2.93 0.49 12.43
C GLY A 109 -3.13 -0.50 11.28
N PHE A 110 -2.07 -0.84 10.55
CA PHE A 110 -2.18 -1.69 9.37
C PHE A 110 -1.20 -2.85 9.41
N GLU A 111 -1.55 -3.91 8.69
CA GLU A 111 -0.70 -5.08 8.50
C GLU A 111 -0.72 -5.55 7.06
N LYS A 112 0.25 -6.40 6.71
CA LYS A 112 0.38 -6.97 5.38
C LYS A 112 -0.39 -8.28 5.31
N LEU A 113 -1.43 -8.31 4.48
CA LEU A 113 -2.11 -9.53 4.08
C LEU A 113 -1.38 -10.12 2.86
N ALA A 114 -0.91 -11.36 2.97
CA ALA A 114 -0.45 -12.13 1.84
C ALA A 114 -1.66 -12.84 1.21
N VAL A 115 -1.91 -12.58 -0.06
CA VAL A 115 -2.90 -13.31 -0.87
C VAL A 115 -2.12 -14.28 -1.73
N ASP A 116 -1.89 -15.46 -1.19
CA ASP A 116 -1.22 -16.58 -1.83
C ASP A 116 -2.20 -17.74 -2.07
N GLU A 117 -1.72 -18.81 -2.69
CA GLU A 117 -2.54 -19.99 -2.97
C GLU A 117 -3.17 -20.59 -1.70
N ALA A 118 -2.40 -20.61 -0.59
CA ALA A 118 -2.88 -21.15 0.68
C ALA A 118 -4.06 -20.34 1.22
N PHE A 119 -3.98 -19.01 1.18
CA PHE A 119 -5.07 -18.12 1.54
C PHE A 119 -6.28 -18.33 0.64
N VAL A 120 -6.08 -18.37 -0.69
CA VAL A 120 -7.18 -18.54 -1.65
C VAL A 120 -7.89 -19.86 -1.41
N PHE A 121 -7.17 -20.98 -1.33
CA PHE A 121 -7.80 -22.29 -1.11
C PHE A 121 -8.46 -22.41 0.26
N ALA A 122 -7.90 -21.82 1.31
CA ALA A 122 -8.57 -21.81 2.62
C ALA A 122 -9.94 -21.12 2.52
N GLN A 123 -10.00 -19.97 1.87
CA GLN A 123 -11.23 -19.21 1.69
C GLN A 123 -12.25 -19.89 0.77
N LEU A 124 -11.80 -20.57 -0.29
CA LEU A 124 -12.69 -21.33 -1.18
C LEU A 124 -13.27 -22.57 -0.49
N ARG A 125 -12.47 -23.26 0.34
CA ARG A 125 -12.94 -24.40 1.14
C ARG A 125 -14.01 -24.01 2.17
N GLU A 126 -13.85 -22.87 2.82
CA GLU A 126 -14.88 -22.32 3.74
C GLU A 126 -16.22 -22.06 3.03
N GLN A 127 -16.20 -21.85 1.71
CA GLN A 127 -17.38 -21.62 0.88
C GLN A 127 -17.87 -22.88 0.14
N GLY A 128 -17.35 -24.06 0.49
CA GLY A 128 -17.84 -25.35 0.03
C GLY A 128 -17.09 -25.94 -1.16
N MET A 129 -15.88 -25.47 -1.47
CA MET A 129 -15.04 -26.11 -2.50
C MET A 129 -14.29 -27.30 -1.90
N ASP A 130 -14.84 -28.51 -2.10
CA ASP A 130 -14.26 -29.75 -1.57
C ASP A 130 -13.36 -30.50 -2.59
N ARG A 131 -13.21 -29.97 -3.80
CA ARG A 131 -12.42 -30.60 -4.87
C ARG A 131 -10.98 -30.12 -4.85
N ASP A 132 -10.07 -31.02 -5.20
CA ASP A 132 -8.68 -30.66 -5.44
C ASP A 132 -8.58 -29.90 -6.76
N ALA A 133 -7.97 -28.71 -6.67
CA ALA A 133 -7.79 -27.82 -7.79
C ALA A 133 -6.42 -27.14 -7.71
N GLU A 134 -5.92 -26.69 -8.84
CA GLU A 134 -4.75 -25.84 -8.95
C GLU A 134 -5.16 -24.46 -9.48
N LEU A 135 -4.51 -23.42 -9.00
CA LEU A 135 -4.66 -22.07 -9.55
C LEU A 135 -3.84 -21.93 -10.82
N VAL A 136 -4.48 -21.48 -11.89
CA VAL A 136 -3.85 -21.26 -13.19
C VAL A 136 -3.62 -19.75 -13.35
N ASP A 137 -2.42 -19.36 -13.78
CA ASP A 137 -2.03 -17.96 -14.01
C ASP A 137 -2.24 -17.04 -12.78
N PHE A 138 -2.09 -17.59 -11.57
CA PHE A 138 -2.19 -16.84 -10.33
C PHE A 138 -0.81 -16.39 -9.87
N GLU A 139 -0.66 -15.09 -9.68
CA GLU A 139 0.53 -14.50 -9.08
C GLU A 139 0.22 -14.05 -7.65
N PRO A 140 0.92 -14.60 -6.64
CA PRO A 140 0.77 -14.16 -5.26
C PRO A 140 1.06 -12.67 -5.11
N TYR A 141 0.23 -11.98 -4.36
CA TYR A 141 0.41 -10.55 -4.08
C TYR A 141 0.15 -10.24 -2.59
N SER A 142 0.40 -9.00 -2.22
CA SER A 142 0.13 -8.57 -0.84
C SER A 142 -0.55 -7.22 -0.82
N LEU A 143 -1.43 -7.04 0.15
CA LEU A 143 -2.17 -5.81 0.40
C LEU A 143 -1.95 -5.36 1.84
N MET A 144 -2.15 -4.06 2.08
CA MET A 144 -2.23 -3.52 3.44
C MET A 144 -3.68 -3.47 3.85
N ILE A 145 -3.99 -4.09 4.98
CA ILE A 145 -5.32 -4.07 5.58
C ILE A 145 -5.24 -3.50 7.00
N PRO A 146 -6.32 -2.90 7.53
CA PRO A 146 -6.37 -2.54 8.94
C PRO A 146 -6.19 -3.78 9.83
N ARG A 147 -5.46 -3.65 10.95
CA ARG A 147 -5.25 -4.75 11.90
C ARG A 147 -6.51 -5.21 12.61
N ASP A 148 -7.49 -4.31 12.71
CA ASP A 148 -8.82 -4.56 13.27
C ASP A 148 -9.81 -5.11 12.23
N ALA A 149 -9.32 -5.60 11.10
CA ALA A 149 -10.15 -6.07 10.01
C ALA A 149 -9.84 -7.52 9.65
N GLU A 150 -10.88 -8.24 9.28
CA GLU A 150 -10.83 -9.59 8.76
C GLU A 150 -10.94 -9.53 7.23
N ALA A 151 -9.99 -10.17 6.55
CA ALA A 151 -10.03 -10.28 5.10
C ALA A 151 -10.61 -11.63 4.68
N ARG A 152 -11.51 -11.59 3.70
CA ARG A 152 -12.10 -12.80 3.14
C ARG A 152 -12.27 -12.67 1.63
N LEU A 153 -12.15 -13.80 0.96
CA LEU A 153 -12.48 -13.93 -0.44
C LEU A 153 -13.96 -14.32 -0.53
N VAL A 154 -14.73 -13.60 -1.30
CA VAL A 154 -16.16 -13.89 -1.51
C VAL A 154 -16.37 -14.27 -2.96
N VAL A 155 -17.04 -15.38 -3.21
CA VAL A 155 -17.51 -15.80 -4.54
C VAL A 155 -18.95 -15.30 -4.72
N PRO A 156 -19.21 -14.28 -5.53
CA PRO A 156 -20.57 -13.81 -5.78
C PRO A 156 -21.44 -14.92 -6.38
N GLY A 157 -22.54 -15.25 -5.71
CA GLY A 157 -23.42 -16.34 -6.11
C GLY A 157 -23.09 -17.71 -5.52
N GLY A 158 -22.00 -17.80 -4.74
CA GLY A 158 -21.55 -19.06 -4.14
C GLY A 158 -20.77 -19.96 -5.07
N ILE A 159 -20.23 -21.04 -4.51
CA ILE A 159 -19.57 -22.11 -5.28
C ILE A 159 -20.57 -23.24 -5.46
N ASP A 160 -20.83 -23.61 -6.71
CA ASP A 160 -21.53 -24.85 -7.03
C ASP A 160 -20.47 -25.97 -7.16
N PRO A 161 -20.40 -26.89 -6.20
CA PRO A 161 -19.35 -27.93 -6.20
C PRO A 161 -19.45 -28.89 -7.39
N ASP A 162 -20.61 -28.98 -8.01
CA ASP A 162 -20.86 -29.85 -9.17
C ASP A 162 -20.66 -29.10 -10.51
N SER A 163 -20.51 -27.77 -10.45
CA SER A 163 -20.21 -26.99 -11.65
C SER A 163 -18.76 -27.25 -12.08
N GLY A 164 -18.55 -27.73 -13.29
CA GLY A 164 -17.22 -27.83 -13.91
C GLY A 164 -16.62 -26.45 -14.27
N VAL A 165 -16.96 -25.38 -13.55
CA VAL A 165 -16.54 -24.02 -13.86
C VAL A 165 -15.08 -23.84 -13.49
N SER A 166 -14.25 -23.61 -14.50
CA SER A 166 -12.81 -23.36 -14.36
C SER A 166 -12.45 -21.91 -14.05
N THR A 167 -13.43 -20.99 -14.06
CA THR A 167 -13.19 -19.57 -13.80
C THR A 167 -14.23 -19.04 -12.83
N LEU A 168 -13.79 -18.61 -11.64
CA LEU A 168 -14.63 -18.09 -10.59
C LEU A 168 -14.43 -16.58 -10.44
N PRO A 169 -15.50 -15.76 -10.51
CA PRO A 169 -15.42 -14.38 -10.07
C PRO A 169 -15.27 -14.36 -8.56
N VAL A 170 -14.32 -13.56 -8.06
CA VAL A 170 -14.06 -13.42 -6.63
C VAL A 170 -13.90 -11.95 -6.27
N SER A 171 -14.34 -11.61 -5.07
CA SER A 171 -14.11 -10.30 -4.47
C SER A 171 -13.35 -10.47 -3.17
N LEU A 172 -12.21 -9.77 -3.03
CA LEU A 172 -11.51 -9.67 -1.76
C LEU A 172 -12.18 -8.57 -0.93
N VAL A 173 -12.82 -8.98 0.13
CA VAL A 173 -13.58 -8.11 1.04
C VAL A 173 -12.88 -8.02 2.37
N VAL A 174 -12.78 -6.82 2.91
CA VAL A 174 -12.28 -6.57 4.26
C VAL A 174 -13.43 -6.08 5.12
N ARG A 175 -13.65 -6.75 6.24
CA ARG A 175 -14.66 -6.41 7.23
C ARG A 175 -13.98 -5.92 8.50
N ARG A 176 -14.34 -4.73 8.95
CA ARG A 176 -13.86 -4.13 10.19
C ARG A 176 -14.70 -4.56 11.39
N GLU A 177 -14.18 -4.36 12.60
CA GLU A 177 -14.90 -4.65 13.85
C GLU A 177 -16.23 -3.90 13.98
N ASP A 178 -16.34 -2.69 13.40
CA ASP A 178 -17.57 -1.91 13.37
C ASP A 178 -18.63 -2.47 12.39
N GLY A 179 -18.31 -3.56 11.69
CA GLY A 179 -19.16 -4.22 10.71
C GLY A 179 -19.12 -3.59 9.31
N ALA A 180 -18.34 -2.54 9.11
CA ALA A 180 -18.17 -1.95 7.79
C ALA A 180 -17.40 -2.90 6.87
N GLU A 181 -17.93 -3.13 5.68
CA GLU A 181 -17.29 -3.95 4.65
C GLU A 181 -16.81 -3.09 3.49
N GLN A 182 -15.63 -3.42 3.00
CA GLN A 182 -15.05 -2.77 1.83
C GLN A 182 -14.49 -3.82 0.87
N VAL A 183 -14.89 -3.74 -0.40
CA VAL A 183 -14.28 -4.51 -1.47
C VAL A 183 -12.93 -3.86 -1.81
N LEU A 184 -11.85 -4.61 -1.67
CA LEU A 184 -10.51 -4.14 -2.01
C LEU A 184 -10.13 -4.47 -3.45
N ALA A 185 -10.55 -5.64 -3.93
CA ALA A 185 -10.25 -6.10 -5.28
C ALA A 185 -11.34 -7.04 -5.79
N ASP A 186 -11.63 -6.93 -7.07
CA ASP A 186 -12.42 -7.92 -7.83
C ASP A 186 -11.48 -8.61 -8.81
N SER A 187 -11.58 -9.92 -8.95
CA SER A 187 -10.73 -10.73 -9.82
C SER A 187 -11.47 -11.94 -10.37
N LEU A 188 -10.82 -12.61 -11.32
CA LEU A 188 -11.21 -13.92 -11.80
C LEU A 188 -10.14 -14.91 -11.39
N LEU A 189 -10.51 -15.97 -10.70
CA LEU A 189 -9.64 -17.10 -10.42
C LEU A 189 -9.85 -18.17 -11.49
N ASN A 190 -8.78 -18.59 -12.13
CA ASN A 190 -8.77 -19.72 -13.03
C ASN A 190 -8.34 -20.97 -12.26
N LEU A 191 -9.16 -21.99 -12.29
CA LEU A 191 -8.95 -23.25 -11.59
C LEU A 191 -8.79 -24.37 -12.61
N SER A 192 -7.80 -25.21 -12.41
CA SER A 192 -7.67 -26.52 -13.08
C SER A 192 -7.97 -27.59 -12.05
N PHE A 193 -8.94 -28.44 -12.36
CA PHE A 193 -9.29 -29.57 -11.51
C PHE A 193 -8.55 -30.81 -12.00
N SER A 194 -7.93 -31.58 -11.10
CA SER A 194 -7.43 -32.90 -11.40
C SER A 194 -8.62 -33.80 -11.78
N GLU A 195 -8.55 -34.44 -12.92
CA GLU A 195 -9.61 -35.34 -13.40
C GLU A 195 -9.88 -36.45 -12.37
N ALA A 196 -10.97 -36.32 -11.62
CA ALA A 196 -11.69 -37.47 -11.13
C ALA A 196 -12.67 -37.81 -12.24
N GLU A 197 -12.57 -39.05 -12.76
CA GLU A 197 -13.29 -39.56 -13.90
C GLU A 197 -14.77 -39.14 -13.99
N ASP A 198 -15.09 -38.57 -15.15
CA ASP A 198 -16.42 -38.52 -15.83
C ASP A 198 -17.62 -37.87 -15.12
N THR A 199 -17.98 -36.66 -15.53
CA THR A 199 -19.19 -36.44 -16.36
C THR A 199 -19.36 -34.97 -16.75
N PHE A 200 -19.31 -34.68 -18.04
CA PHE A 200 -19.63 -33.36 -18.63
C PHE A 200 -21.12 -33.05 -18.57
N TYR A 201 -21.50 -31.92 -17.98
CA TYR A 201 -22.68 -31.16 -18.39
C TYR A 201 -22.34 -29.69 -18.51
N ALA A 202 -22.37 -29.19 -19.73
CA ALA A 202 -22.21 -27.76 -20.01
C ALA A 202 -23.52 -27.02 -19.75
N VAL A 203 -23.49 -26.06 -18.85
CA VAL A 203 -24.53 -25.02 -18.73
C VAL A 203 -23.95 -23.69 -19.23
N GLN A 204 -24.52 -23.17 -20.32
CA GLN A 204 -24.23 -21.86 -20.86
C GLN A 204 -24.79 -20.81 -19.92
N THR A 205 -23.94 -20.03 -19.23
CA THR A 205 -24.32 -18.76 -18.62
C THR A 205 -23.81 -17.60 -19.47
N GLN A 206 -24.68 -16.63 -19.73
CA GLN A 206 -24.37 -15.44 -20.51
C GLN A 206 -23.20 -14.68 -19.85
N ALA A 207 -22.17 -14.46 -20.65
CA ALA A 207 -21.00 -13.68 -20.26
C ALA A 207 -21.40 -12.24 -19.91
N ALA A 208 -21.13 -11.84 -18.68
CA ALA A 208 -21.07 -10.43 -18.34
C ALA A 208 -19.83 -9.81 -19.01
N GLU A 209 -19.99 -8.67 -19.64
CA GLU A 209 -18.89 -7.99 -20.33
C GLU A 209 -17.73 -7.69 -19.37
N PRO A 210 -16.47 -7.90 -19.79
CA PRO A 210 -15.31 -7.64 -18.93
C PRO A 210 -15.16 -6.14 -18.68
N VAL A 211 -15.33 -5.74 -17.44
CA VAL A 211 -14.97 -4.38 -16.98
C VAL A 211 -13.46 -4.27 -17.02
N LYS A 212 -12.93 -3.62 -18.04
CA LYS A 212 -11.51 -3.23 -18.11
C LYS A 212 -11.22 -2.22 -17.00
N ARG A 213 -10.78 -2.68 -15.84
CA ARG A 213 -10.14 -1.85 -14.83
C ARG A 213 -8.66 -2.21 -14.74
N SER A 214 -7.84 -1.19 -14.97
CA SER A 214 -6.38 -1.27 -14.98
C SER A 214 -5.85 -1.67 -13.58
N TYR A 215 -5.05 -2.73 -13.53
CA TYR A 215 -4.39 -3.28 -12.33
C TYR A 215 -3.41 -2.33 -11.61
N THR A 216 -3.24 -1.12 -12.11
CA THR A 216 -2.39 -0.09 -11.50
C THR A 216 -2.96 0.46 -10.19
N LEU A 217 -4.23 0.22 -9.88
CA LEU A 217 -4.91 0.73 -8.69
C LEU A 217 -4.64 -0.08 -7.41
N ALA A 218 -4.34 -1.38 -7.52
CA ALA A 218 -4.15 -2.24 -6.34
C ALA A 218 -2.86 -1.92 -5.55
N VAL A 219 -1.83 -1.42 -6.22
CA VAL A 219 -0.57 -1.02 -5.56
C VAL A 219 -0.68 0.35 -4.88
N CYS A 220 -1.65 1.18 -5.29
CA CYS A 220 -1.84 2.54 -4.80
C CYS A 220 -2.87 2.66 -3.67
N LEU A 221 -3.71 1.64 -3.44
CA LEU A 221 -4.75 1.68 -2.40
C LEU A 221 -4.19 1.90 -0.97
N PRO A 222 -3.07 1.30 -0.53
CA PRO A 222 -2.50 1.61 0.77
C PRO A 222 -2.06 3.07 0.89
N LEU A 223 -1.53 3.65 -0.18
CA LEU A 223 -1.09 5.05 -0.22
C LEU A 223 -2.30 6.02 -0.25
N ALA A 224 -3.39 5.66 -0.93
CA ALA A 224 -4.62 6.46 -0.95
C ALA A 224 -5.33 6.44 0.41
N ALA A 225 -5.34 5.31 1.11
CA ALA A 225 -5.91 5.20 2.45
C ALA A 225 -5.14 6.09 3.46
N LEU A 226 -3.81 6.16 3.34
CA LEU A 226 -2.99 7.06 4.17
C LEU A 226 -3.22 8.54 3.83
N ALA A 227 -3.41 8.89 2.57
CA ALA A 227 -3.70 10.27 2.16
C ALA A 227 -5.09 10.74 2.61
N ILE A 228 -6.09 9.86 2.58
CA ILE A 228 -7.45 10.15 3.06
C ILE A 228 -7.47 10.24 4.59
N GLY A 229 -6.77 9.35 5.29
CA GLY A 229 -6.63 9.40 6.75
C GLY A 229 -5.92 10.66 7.23
N ALA A 230 -4.92 11.15 6.49
CA ALA A 230 -4.22 12.40 6.79
C ALA A 230 -5.13 13.63 6.67
N GLY A 231 -6.00 13.66 5.67
CA GLY A 231 -6.99 14.73 5.49
C GLY A 231 -7.99 14.80 6.66
N GLU A 232 -8.46 13.67 7.13
CA GLU A 232 -9.37 13.59 8.28
C GLU A 232 -8.67 13.91 9.62
N LEU A 233 -7.42 13.49 9.80
CA LEU A 233 -6.66 13.78 11.00
C LEU A 233 -6.38 15.28 11.13
N VAL A 234 -6.04 15.95 10.05
CA VAL A 234 -5.84 17.42 10.01
C VAL A 234 -7.15 18.16 10.28
N LEU A 235 -8.27 17.69 9.74
CA LEU A 235 -9.58 18.29 9.99
C LEU A 235 -10.06 18.09 11.45
N ARG A 236 -9.77 16.96 12.07
CA ARG A 236 -10.10 16.70 13.49
C ARG A 236 -9.25 17.54 14.45
N LYS A 237 -7.96 17.75 14.18
CA LYS A 237 -7.12 18.66 14.97
C LYS A 237 -7.60 20.12 14.89
N LYS A 238 -8.08 20.57 13.73
CA LYS A 238 -8.62 21.93 13.57
C LYS A 238 -9.93 22.15 14.36
N LYS A 239 -10.79 21.13 14.48
CA LYS A 239 -12.03 21.21 15.29
C LYS A 239 -11.82 21.16 16.80
N ARG A 240 -10.64 20.71 17.27
CA ARG A 240 -10.32 20.70 18.71
C ARG A 240 -9.65 21.98 19.22
N LYS A 241 -9.24 22.90 18.32
CA LYS A 241 -8.62 24.19 18.67
C LYS A 241 -9.57 25.41 18.50
N GLN A 242 -10.83 25.17 18.16
CA GLN A 242 -11.94 26.13 18.25
C GLN A 242 -12.88 25.71 19.39
#